data_926771d8fa1a30f8dd71b462c4116397
#
_entry.id   926771d8fa1a30f8dd71b462c4116397
#
_cell.length_a   1.000
_cell.length_b   1.000
_cell.length_c   1.000
_cell.angle_alpha   90.00
_cell.angle_beta   90.00
_cell.angle_gamma   90.00
#
_symmetry.space_group_name_H-M   'P 1'
#
loop_
_entity.id
_entity.type
_entity.pdbx_description
1 polymer ?
#
loop_
_entity_poly.entity_id
_entity_poly.type
_entity_poly.pdbx_seq_one_letter_code
_entity_poly.pdbx_strand_id
1 'polypeptide(L)'
;TGSTAYYMVEEIGRRMREEGLRITGVTTSNATKEQAEKLGIPLKSIDEVPVVDLTIDGADEISADFQGIKGGGAALLFEKIVATYSKETIWIVDSSKLVHKLGKFPLPVEVIPYGSQQLLHIFDEKGFQPVLRTDENGEVLTTDGGHYIIDLHLEVIEQPESLATYL
;
A
#
# COMPACT_ATOMS: atom_id res chain seq x y z
N THR A 1 -5.13 3.34 2.26
CA THR A 1 -5.70 2.13 2.89
C THR A 1 -5.06 1.90 4.26
N GLY A 2 -5.81 1.31 5.21
CA GLY A 2 -5.36 1.08 6.58
C GLY A 2 -5.92 2.08 7.58
N SER A 3 -5.72 1.80 8.90
CA SER A 3 -6.37 2.56 9.99
C SER A 3 -5.99 4.03 10.02
N THR A 4 -4.73 4.37 9.77
CA THR A 4 -4.27 5.77 9.78
C THR A 4 -4.89 6.54 8.61
N ALA A 5 -4.91 5.96 7.40
CA ALA A 5 -5.55 6.57 6.23
C ALA A 5 -7.06 6.74 6.42
N TYR A 6 -7.73 5.81 7.12
CA TYR A 6 -9.15 5.92 7.44
C TYR A 6 -9.46 7.24 8.17
N TYR A 7 -8.73 7.55 9.23
CA TYR A 7 -8.95 8.80 9.98
C TYR A 7 -8.63 10.06 9.17
N MET A 8 -7.64 10.00 8.30
CA MET A 8 -7.31 11.09 7.38
C MET A 8 -8.47 11.36 6.42
N VAL A 9 -9.08 10.34 5.83
CA VAL A 9 -10.25 10.48 4.93
C VAL A 9 -11.46 11.04 5.67
N GLU A 10 -11.73 10.62 6.93
CA GLU A 10 -12.77 11.21 7.78
C GLU A 10 -12.54 12.71 7.98
N GLU A 11 -11.30 13.09 8.30
CA GLU A 11 -10.96 14.50 8.53
C GLU A 11 -11.09 15.34 7.24
N ILE A 12 -10.71 14.81 6.08
CA ILE A 12 -10.95 15.47 4.80
C ILE A 12 -12.45 15.72 4.59
N GLY A 13 -13.29 14.70 4.81
CA GLY A 13 -14.74 14.84 4.70
C GLY A 13 -15.31 15.89 5.66
N ARG A 14 -14.82 15.95 6.90
CA ARG A 14 -15.19 16.99 7.86
C ARG A 14 -14.82 18.38 7.34
N ARG A 15 -13.56 18.59 6.92
CA ARG A 15 -13.07 19.87 6.42
C ARG A 15 -13.80 20.35 5.17
N MET A 16 -14.21 19.44 4.31
CA MET A 16 -15.04 19.79 3.14
C MET A 16 -16.40 20.35 3.58
N ARG A 17 -17.05 19.74 4.57
CA ARG A 17 -18.36 20.17 5.06
C ARG A 17 -18.30 21.45 5.89
N GLU A 18 -17.31 21.58 6.76
CA GLU A 18 -17.25 22.63 7.79
C GLU A 18 -16.37 23.81 7.40
N GLU A 19 -15.31 23.58 6.63
CA GLU A 19 -14.31 24.59 6.27
C GLU A 19 -14.32 24.95 4.78
N GLY A 20 -15.18 24.31 3.98
CA GLY A 20 -15.28 24.59 2.54
C GLY A 20 -14.08 24.10 1.72
N LEU A 21 -13.31 23.13 2.23
CA LEU A 21 -12.23 22.50 1.47
C LEU A 21 -12.77 21.91 0.16
N ARG A 22 -12.10 22.17 -0.96
CA ARG A 22 -12.47 21.64 -2.27
C ARG A 22 -11.33 20.82 -2.83
N ILE A 23 -11.57 19.53 -2.97
CA ILE A 23 -10.65 18.58 -3.59
C ILE A 23 -11.40 17.59 -4.49
N THR A 24 -10.67 16.89 -5.32
CA THR A 24 -11.10 15.66 -5.98
C THR A 24 -10.15 14.55 -5.54
N GLY A 25 -10.68 13.44 -5.04
CA GLY A 25 -9.87 12.31 -4.58
C GLY A 25 -9.64 11.27 -5.68
N VAL A 26 -8.49 10.61 -5.60
CA VAL A 26 -8.18 9.37 -6.32
C VAL A 26 -7.89 8.33 -5.24
N THR A 27 -8.63 7.22 -5.22
CA THR A 27 -8.50 6.19 -4.20
C THR A 27 -7.76 4.97 -4.72
N THR A 28 -7.09 4.25 -3.83
CA THR A 28 -6.26 3.09 -4.15
C THR A 28 -6.86 1.76 -3.67
N SER A 29 -8.08 1.81 -3.11
CA SER A 29 -8.82 0.62 -2.69
C SER A 29 -10.33 0.85 -2.72
N ASN A 30 -11.09 -0.22 -2.87
CA ASN A 30 -12.55 -0.19 -2.82
C ASN A 30 -13.04 0.29 -1.44
N ALA A 31 -12.41 -0.14 -0.37
CA ALA A 31 -12.76 0.28 1.00
C ALA A 31 -12.63 1.80 1.19
N THR A 32 -11.54 2.40 0.71
CA THR A 32 -11.35 3.87 0.78
C THR A 32 -12.31 4.60 -0.17
N LYS A 33 -12.61 4.04 -1.33
CA LYS A 33 -13.59 4.58 -2.26
C LYS A 33 -14.97 4.67 -1.59
N GLU A 34 -15.45 3.57 -1.02
CA GLU A 34 -16.74 3.55 -0.32
C GLU A 34 -16.81 4.54 0.84
N GLN A 35 -15.73 4.66 1.61
CA GLN A 35 -15.65 5.64 2.70
C GLN A 35 -15.75 7.08 2.16
N ALA A 36 -14.97 7.42 1.15
CA ALA A 36 -14.95 8.75 0.56
C ALA A 36 -16.32 9.11 -0.07
N GLU A 37 -16.97 8.18 -0.75
CA GLU A 37 -18.31 8.36 -1.32
C GLU A 37 -19.35 8.66 -0.22
N LYS A 38 -19.33 7.92 0.89
CA LYS A 38 -20.21 8.18 2.06
C LYS A 38 -20.00 9.55 2.67
N LEU A 39 -18.78 10.09 2.59
CA LEU A 39 -18.44 11.43 3.09
C LEU A 39 -18.73 12.55 2.09
N GLY A 40 -19.17 12.21 0.87
CA GLY A 40 -19.43 13.17 -0.20
C GLY A 40 -18.17 13.76 -0.84
N ILE A 41 -17.05 13.07 -0.75
CA ILE A 41 -15.80 13.48 -1.40
C ILE A 41 -15.91 13.14 -2.90
N PRO A 42 -15.78 14.11 -3.83
CA PRO A 42 -15.77 13.84 -5.25
C PRO A 42 -14.57 12.96 -5.62
N LEU A 43 -14.83 11.89 -6.38
CA LEU A 43 -13.80 10.95 -6.81
C LEU A 43 -13.63 10.93 -8.32
N LYS A 44 -12.41 10.64 -8.76
CA LYS A 44 -12.06 10.29 -10.14
C LYS A 44 -11.14 9.09 -10.16
N SER A 45 -11.13 8.35 -11.26
CA SER A 45 -10.09 7.38 -11.55
C SER A 45 -8.76 8.07 -11.80
N ILE A 46 -7.65 7.37 -11.55
CA ILE A 46 -6.31 7.83 -11.94
C ILE A 46 -6.21 8.11 -13.44
N ASP A 47 -6.97 7.39 -14.27
CA ASP A 47 -7.00 7.58 -15.73
C ASP A 47 -7.75 8.84 -16.18
N GLU A 48 -8.52 9.46 -15.29
CA GLU A 48 -9.30 10.67 -15.58
C GLU A 48 -8.59 11.96 -15.13
N VAL A 49 -7.42 11.83 -14.49
CA VAL A 49 -6.63 12.97 -14.02
C VAL A 49 -5.26 12.99 -14.66
N PRO A 50 -4.75 14.16 -15.11
CA PRO A 50 -3.44 14.24 -15.74
C PRO A 50 -2.29 14.08 -14.73
N VAL A 51 -2.55 14.37 -13.46
CA VAL A 51 -1.59 14.32 -12.36
C VAL A 51 -2.34 14.38 -11.04
N VAL A 52 -1.77 13.77 -10.01
CA VAL A 52 -2.19 13.93 -8.61
C VAL A 52 -1.28 14.96 -7.96
N ASP A 53 -1.83 15.99 -7.32
CA ASP A 53 -1.01 17.03 -6.69
C ASP A 53 -0.32 16.51 -5.43
N LEU A 54 -1.04 15.76 -4.61
CA LEU A 54 -0.54 15.22 -3.34
C LEU A 54 -1.14 13.85 -3.06
N THR A 55 -0.30 12.88 -2.80
CA THR A 55 -0.68 11.60 -2.21
C THR A 55 -0.35 11.59 -0.73
N ILE A 56 -1.32 11.19 0.10
CA ILE A 56 -1.14 10.93 1.52
C ILE A 56 -1.43 9.45 1.76
N ASP A 57 -0.45 8.72 2.28
CA ASP A 57 -0.55 7.27 2.40
C ASP A 57 0.09 6.76 3.69
N GLY A 58 -0.21 5.52 4.08
CA GLY A 58 0.44 4.84 5.19
C GLY A 58 1.67 4.05 4.75
N ALA A 59 2.44 3.58 5.73
CA ALA A 59 3.49 2.59 5.51
C ALA A 59 3.53 1.60 6.68
N ASP A 60 4.07 0.40 6.43
CA ASP A 60 4.21 -0.66 7.44
C ASP A 60 5.52 -0.54 8.20
N GLU A 61 6.59 -0.13 7.53
CA GLU A 61 7.88 0.28 8.11
C GLU A 61 8.48 1.46 7.35
N ILE A 62 9.21 2.34 8.03
CA ILE A 62 10.00 3.42 7.45
C ILE A 62 11.36 3.48 8.16
N SER A 63 12.44 3.44 7.38
CA SER A 63 13.81 3.64 7.88
C SER A 63 14.21 5.13 7.90
N ALA A 64 15.31 5.46 8.56
CA ALA A 64 15.78 6.83 8.74
C ALA A 64 16.16 7.53 7.42
N ASP A 65 16.46 6.78 6.37
CA ASP A 65 16.75 7.25 5.01
C ASP A 65 15.52 7.26 4.09
N PHE A 66 14.31 7.20 4.68
CA PHE A 66 13.02 7.26 4.00
C PHE A 66 12.75 6.12 3.01
N GLN A 67 13.34 4.97 3.21
CA GLN A 67 12.90 3.75 2.54
C GLN A 67 11.77 3.11 3.36
N GLY A 68 10.83 2.44 2.70
CA GLY A 68 9.67 1.89 3.40
C GLY A 68 9.17 0.57 2.86
N ILE A 69 8.53 -0.20 3.75
CA ILE A 69 7.70 -1.35 3.39
C ILE A 69 6.25 -0.89 3.39
N LYS A 70 5.54 -1.26 2.34
CA LYS A 70 4.12 -1.01 2.14
C LYS A 70 3.41 -2.31 1.73
N GLY A 71 2.09 -2.31 1.80
CA GLY A 71 1.29 -3.41 1.29
C GLY A 71 0.65 -4.30 2.35
N GLY A 72 0.79 -3.98 3.64
CA GLY A 72 0.04 -4.66 4.70
C GLY A 72 -1.47 -4.63 4.50
N GLY A 73 -1.98 -3.56 3.92
CA GLY A 73 -3.40 -3.36 3.57
C GLY A 73 -3.84 -3.93 2.21
N ALA A 74 -3.00 -4.69 1.52
CA ALA A 74 -3.30 -5.34 0.23
C ALA A 74 -3.69 -4.40 -0.92
N ALA A 75 -3.21 -3.15 -0.93
CA ALA A 75 -3.48 -2.15 -1.97
C ALA A 75 -2.20 -1.63 -2.65
N LEU A 76 -1.06 -2.28 -2.43
CA LEU A 76 0.28 -1.77 -2.73
C LEU A 76 0.49 -1.42 -4.21
N LEU A 77 -0.06 -2.17 -5.16
CA LEU A 77 0.11 -1.88 -6.57
C LEU A 77 -0.60 -0.57 -6.96
N PHE A 78 -1.85 -0.41 -6.54
CA PHE A 78 -2.60 0.82 -6.81
C PHE A 78 -2.01 2.02 -6.07
N GLU A 79 -1.54 1.83 -4.84
CA GLU A 79 -0.81 2.85 -4.08
C GLU A 79 0.45 3.30 -4.82
N LYS A 80 1.26 2.36 -5.34
CA LYS A 80 2.47 2.64 -6.11
C LYS A 80 2.17 3.36 -7.42
N ILE A 81 1.11 2.95 -8.14
CA ILE A 81 0.67 3.61 -9.38
C ILE A 81 0.31 5.07 -9.07
N VAL A 82 -0.56 5.32 -8.10
CA VAL A 82 -0.99 6.69 -7.75
C VAL A 82 0.19 7.53 -7.28
N ALA A 83 1.08 6.99 -6.44
CA ALA A 83 2.29 7.69 -6.00
C ALA A 83 3.20 8.08 -7.18
N THR A 84 3.33 7.21 -8.19
CA THR A 84 4.14 7.48 -9.40
C THR A 84 3.61 8.68 -10.21
N TYR A 85 2.29 8.88 -10.23
CA TYR A 85 1.65 10.01 -10.91
C TYR A 85 1.44 11.23 -10.01
N SER A 86 1.99 11.23 -8.79
CA SER A 86 1.87 12.32 -7.83
C SER A 86 3.06 13.26 -7.88
N LYS A 87 2.82 14.57 -7.73
CA LYS A 87 3.88 15.57 -7.58
C LYS A 87 4.60 15.42 -6.25
N GLU A 88 3.84 15.11 -5.19
CA GLU A 88 4.33 14.95 -3.84
C GLU A 88 3.66 13.74 -3.18
N THR A 89 4.41 13.04 -2.34
CA THR A 89 3.89 11.94 -1.52
C THR A 89 4.30 12.16 -0.06
N ILE A 90 3.32 12.07 0.84
CA ILE A 90 3.52 12.14 2.29
C ILE A 90 3.10 10.81 2.90
N TRP A 91 4.01 10.17 3.62
CA TRP A 91 3.67 9.02 4.46
C TRP A 91 3.27 9.47 5.85
N ILE A 92 2.11 9.03 6.30
CA ILE A 92 1.59 9.26 7.64
C ILE A 92 1.61 7.95 8.43
N VAL A 93 2.37 7.93 9.51
CA VAL A 93 2.59 6.74 10.33
C VAL A 93 2.66 7.11 11.81
N ASP A 94 2.36 6.16 12.69
CA ASP A 94 2.73 6.28 14.09
C ASP A 94 4.19 5.84 14.33
N SER A 95 4.72 6.17 15.52
CA SER A 95 6.13 5.92 15.85
C SER A 95 6.54 4.44 15.84
N SER A 96 5.59 3.51 15.93
CA SER A 96 5.88 2.07 15.90
C SER A 96 6.35 1.59 14.52
N LYS A 97 6.09 2.39 13.48
CA LYS A 97 6.49 2.10 12.10
C LYS A 97 7.92 2.57 11.76
N LEU A 98 8.52 3.34 12.64
CA LEU A 98 9.90 3.82 12.46
C LEU A 98 10.88 2.74 12.89
N VAL A 99 11.75 2.32 11.97
CA VAL A 99 12.72 1.25 12.20
C VAL A 99 14.13 1.68 11.81
N HIS A 100 15.15 1.03 12.39
CA HIS A 100 16.54 1.24 11.97
C HIS A 100 16.86 0.52 10.65
N LYS A 101 16.32 -0.69 10.49
CA LYS A 101 16.43 -1.51 9.28
C LYS A 101 15.08 -2.08 8.95
N LEU A 102 14.76 -2.12 7.66
CA LEU A 102 13.53 -2.72 7.14
C LEU A 102 13.59 -4.24 7.25
N GLY A 103 12.42 -4.90 7.31
CA GLY A 103 12.29 -6.35 7.15
C GLY A 103 11.68 -7.09 8.34
N LYS A 104 11.48 -6.44 9.49
CA LYS A 104 10.74 -7.04 10.60
C LYS A 104 9.27 -7.27 10.21
N PHE A 105 8.67 -6.31 9.52
CA PHE A 105 7.39 -6.53 8.85
C PHE A 105 7.66 -7.34 7.57
N PRO A 106 6.87 -8.41 7.30
CA PRO A 106 7.04 -9.17 6.07
C PRO A 106 6.91 -8.27 4.84
N LEU A 107 7.78 -8.45 3.85
CA LEU A 107 7.74 -7.66 2.62
C LEU A 107 6.64 -8.21 1.68
N PRO A 108 5.56 -7.45 1.44
CA PRO A 108 4.52 -7.88 0.52
C PRO A 108 4.97 -7.75 -0.94
N VAL A 109 4.77 -8.78 -1.71
CA VAL A 109 4.96 -8.79 -3.17
C VAL A 109 3.63 -9.14 -3.82
N GLU A 110 3.05 -8.20 -4.57
CA GLU A 110 1.83 -8.45 -5.31
C GLU A 110 2.15 -9.15 -6.63
N VAL A 111 1.47 -10.27 -6.88
CA VAL A 111 1.78 -11.18 -7.98
C VAL A 111 0.52 -11.58 -8.73
N ILE A 112 0.65 -11.81 -10.04
CA ILE A 112 -0.42 -12.39 -10.85
C ILE A 112 -0.68 -13.81 -10.34
N PRO A 113 -1.96 -14.24 -10.17
CA PRO A 113 -2.30 -15.58 -9.69
C PRO A 113 -1.68 -16.71 -10.52
N TYR A 114 -1.66 -16.53 -11.85
CA TYR A 114 -1.07 -17.50 -12.76
C TYR A 114 0.46 -17.54 -12.61
N GLY A 115 0.99 -18.67 -12.17
CA GLY A 115 2.42 -18.86 -11.92
C GLY A 115 2.87 -18.49 -10.50
N SER A 116 1.97 -18.11 -9.59
CA SER A 116 2.32 -17.74 -8.21
C SER A 116 3.02 -18.88 -7.44
N GLN A 117 2.69 -20.14 -7.73
CA GLN A 117 3.35 -21.29 -7.10
C GLN A 117 4.84 -21.41 -7.50
N GLN A 118 5.17 -21.07 -8.76
CA GLN A 118 6.56 -21.04 -9.21
C GLN A 118 7.35 -19.93 -8.51
N LEU A 119 6.71 -18.76 -8.29
CA LEU A 119 7.34 -17.67 -7.53
C LEU A 119 7.59 -18.06 -6.07
N LEU A 120 6.65 -18.77 -5.43
CA LEU A 120 6.86 -19.30 -4.08
C LEU A 120 8.11 -20.18 -4.04
N HIS A 121 8.29 -21.11 -4.99
CA HIS A 121 9.49 -21.95 -5.07
C HIS A 121 10.78 -21.12 -5.29
N ILE A 122 10.75 -20.16 -6.21
CA ILE A 122 11.90 -19.31 -6.51
C ILE A 122 12.30 -18.49 -5.26
N PHE A 123 11.34 -17.94 -4.55
CA PHE A 123 11.61 -17.16 -3.34
C PHE A 123 12.08 -18.03 -2.17
N ASP A 124 11.56 -19.26 -2.06
CA ASP A 124 12.01 -20.22 -1.06
C ASP A 124 13.45 -20.67 -1.30
N GLU A 125 13.83 -20.98 -2.54
CA GLU A 125 15.21 -21.29 -2.94
C GLU A 125 16.19 -20.13 -2.65
N LYS A 126 15.70 -18.89 -2.64
CA LYS A 126 16.47 -17.70 -2.23
C LYS A 126 16.56 -17.51 -0.73
N GLY A 127 15.84 -18.30 0.05
CA GLY A 127 15.78 -18.16 1.50
C GLY A 127 14.89 -17.01 1.98
N PHE A 128 13.97 -16.54 1.15
CA PHE A 128 13.10 -15.40 1.48
C PHE A 128 11.89 -15.78 2.34
N GLN A 129 11.72 -17.06 2.67
CA GLN A 129 10.63 -17.57 3.50
C GLN A 129 9.25 -17.05 3.06
N PRO A 130 8.84 -17.34 1.80
CA PRO A 130 7.62 -16.80 1.23
C PRO A 130 6.38 -17.48 1.82
N VAL A 131 5.35 -16.68 2.08
CA VAL A 131 4.02 -17.17 2.50
C VAL A 131 2.97 -16.52 1.61
N LEU A 132 2.11 -17.32 0.98
CA LEU A 132 0.96 -16.81 0.25
C LEU A 132 -0.06 -16.26 1.27
N ARG A 133 -0.42 -14.99 1.12
CA ARG A 133 -1.30 -14.31 2.08
C ARG A 133 -2.71 -14.90 2.02
N THR A 134 -3.28 -15.12 3.19
CA THR A 134 -4.67 -15.55 3.34
C THR A 134 -5.50 -14.49 4.07
N ASP A 135 -6.80 -14.55 3.90
CA ASP A 135 -7.76 -13.76 4.66
C ASP A 135 -8.03 -14.40 6.04
N GLU A 136 -8.94 -13.81 6.80
CA GLU A 136 -9.33 -14.27 8.13
C GLU A 136 -10.02 -15.66 8.14
N ASN A 137 -10.50 -16.13 6.99
CA ASN A 137 -11.11 -17.46 6.82
C ASN A 137 -10.07 -18.52 6.40
N GLY A 138 -8.82 -18.11 6.14
CA GLY A 138 -7.76 -18.99 5.64
C GLY A 138 -7.79 -19.21 4.13
N GLU A 139 -8.63 -18.49 3.40
CA GLU A 139 -8.67 -18.51 1.94
C GLU A 139 -7.61 -17.55 1.35
N VAL A 140 -7.11 -17.85 0.15
CA VAL A 140 -6.11 -16.98 -0.49
C VAL A 140 -6.68 -15.58 -0.69
N LEU A 141 -6.01 -14.58 -0.12
CA LEU A 141 -6.40 -13.18 -0.25
C LEU A 141 -6.22 -12.73 -1.70
N THR A 142 -7.27 -12.12 -2.25
CA THR A 142 -7.23 -11.50 -3.58
C THR A 142 -7.34 -9.98 -3.42
N THR A 143 -6.40 -9.24 -4.03
CA THR A 143 -6.42 -7.77 -4.01
C THR A 143 -7.56 -7.21 -4.86
N ASP A 144 -7.86 -5.91 -4.72
CA ASP A 144 -8.84 -5.22 -5.57
C ASP A 144 -8.47 -5.27 -7.07
N GLY A 145 -7.19 -5.50 -7.38
CA GLY A 145 -6.69 -5.73 -8.75
C GLY A 145 -6.82 -7.17 -9.25
N GLY A 146 -7.34 -8.08 -8.42
CA GLY A 146 -7.47 -9.50 -8.77
C GLY A 146 -6.16 -10.29 -8.64
N HIS A 147 -5.19 -9.79 -7.90
CA HIS A 147 -3.88 -10.39 -7.71
C HIS A 147 -3.75 -11.07 -6.34
N TYR A 148 -2.69 -11.85 -6.16
CA TYR A 148 -2.29 -12.43 -4.88
C TYR A 148 -1.16 -11.63 -4.25
N ILE A 149 -0.90 -11.88 -2.97
CA ILE A 149 0.25 -11.33 -2.25
C ILE A 149 1.07 -12.48 -1.69
N ILE A 150 2.38 -12.44 -1.95
CA ILE A 150 3.37 -13.28 -1.30
C ILE A 150 4.09 -12.41 -0.28
N ASP A 151 4.00 -12.77 0.99
CA ASP A 151 4.72 -12.13 2.08
C ASP A 151 6.09 -12.78 2.26
N LEU A 152 7.17 -12.00 2.12
CA LEU A 152 8.53 -12.47 2.30
C LEU A 152 9.01 -12.15 3.72
N HIS A 153 9.40 -13.18 4.50
CA HIS A 153 9.83 -13.05 5.89
C HIS A 153 11.35 -12.96 5.98
N LEU A 154 11.89 -11.78 5.67
CA LEU A 154 13.32 -11.54 5.54
C LEU A 154 14.01 -11.17 6.85
N GLU A 155 13.25 -10.78 7.89
CA GLU A 155 13.71 -10.25 9.18
C GLU A 155 14.54 -8.97 9.08
N VAL A 156 15.50 -8.90 8.15
CA VAL A 156 16.32 -7.72 7.84
C VAL A 156 16.56 -7.63 6.34
N ILE A 157 16.33 -6.46 5.78
CA ILE A 157 16.64 -6.13 4.40
C ILE A 157 17.89 -5.25 4.38
N GLU A 158 19.04 -5.86 4.06
CA GLU A 158 20.34 -5.15 4.07
C GLU A 158 20.52 -4.22 2.87
N GLN A 159 19.94 -4.56 1.72
CA GLN A 159 20.05 -3.81 0.46
C GLN A 159 18.68 -3.61 -0.19
N PRO A 160 17.85 -2.69 0.32
CA PRO A 160 16.47 -2.50 -0.16
C PRO A 160 16.37 -2.19 -1.65
N GLU A 161 17.26 -1.34 -2.19
CA GLU A 161 17.26 -0.97 -3.62
C GLU A 161 17.57 -2.18 -4.53
N SER A 162 18.53 -3.01 -4.12
CA SER A 162 18.88 -4.22 -4.87
C SER A 162 17.73 -5.23 -4.86
N LEU A 163 17.08 -5.38 -3.71
CA LEU A 163 15.91 -6.26 -3.58
C LEU A 163 14.74 -5.74 -4.40
N ALA A 164 14.46 -4.44 -4.34
CA ALA A 164 13.38 -3.82 -5.13
C ALA A 164 13.61 -3.92 -6.65
N THR A 165 14.87 -3.99 -7.08
CA THR A 165 15.22 -4.19 -8.50
C THR A 165 15.07 -5.66 -8.91
N TYR A 166 15.30 -6.58 -7.97
CA TYR A 166 15.17 -8.02 -8.22
C TYR A 166 13.69 -8.46 -8.32
N LEU A 167 12.81 -7.87 -7.50
CA LEU A 167 11.37 -8.17 -7.44
C LEU A 167 10.58 -7.47 -8.56
#